data_e363bfd6bbcece21422cebfcc9c0b76d
#
_entry.id   e363bfd6bbcece21422cebfcc9c0b76d
#
_cell.length_a   1.000
_cell.length_b   1.000
_cell.length_c   1.000
_cell.angle_alpha   90.00
_cell.angle_beta   90.00
_cell.angle_gamma   90.00
#
_symmetry.space_group_name_H-M   'P 1'
#
loop_
_entity.id
_entity.type
_entity.pdbx_description
1 polymer ?
#
loop_
_entity_poly.entity_id
_entity_poly.type
_entity_poly.pdbx_seq_one_letter_code
_entity_poly.pdbx_strand_id
1 'polypeptide(L)'
;YGLFIALDNYTHTSQWILHINRFLIDQIEVYVITENGNSYFAANFKDGSDNDAIRSVFGHGIPISLPLESTARVLVILSSDSFVPPVSLDLYSSGKYARVTEKANALFLFTMGIVFSSIAASLVCFFLLREMTFFWFAISSFLMALITLSRSYLGIVFFGLDNGLPDWFWLLICVTEICL
;
A
#
# COMPACT_ATOMS: atom_id res chain seq x y z
N TYR A 1 13.20 12.08 -3.89
CA TYR A 1 13.00 12.89 -2.68
C TYR A 1 13.67 12.21 -1.50
N GLY A 2 14.42 12.99 -0.67
CA GLY A 2 15.04 12.53 0.55
C GLY A 2 14.35 13.13 1.77
N LEU A 3 13.98 12.32 2.75
CA LEU A 3 13.44 12.75 4.03
C LEU A 3 14.38 12.35 5.15
N PHE A 4 14.72 13.30 5.99
CA PHE A 4 15.60 13.10 7.14
C PHE A 4 14.81 13.20 8.43
N ILE A 5 14.78 12.13 9.23
CA ILE A 5 14.01 12.05 10.47
C ILE A 5 14.97 11.73 11.62
N ALA A 6 14.91 12.52 12.68
CA ALA A 6 15.58 12.21 13.94
C ALA A 6 14.60 11.40 14.83
N LEU A 7 15.05 10.28 15.36
CA LEU A 7 14.28 9.38 16.19
C LEU A 7 15.02 9.13 17.52
N ASP A 8 14.33 9.37 18.62
CA ASP A 8 14.81 9.05 19.95
C ASP A 8 14.13 7.78 20.45
N ASN A 9 14.89 6.73 20.68
CA ASN A 9 14.34 5.46 21.17
C ASN A 9 14.46 5.35 22.69
N TYR A 10 13.48 5.80 23.43
CA TYR A 10 13.36 5.65 24.88
C TYR A 10 12.62 4.37 25.31
N THR A 11 12.39 3.44 24.41
CA THR A 11 11.65 2.22 24.69
C THR A 11 12.58 1.03 24.92
N HIS A 12 12.02 -0.04 25.45
CA HIS A 12 12.74 -1.32 25.62
C HIS A 12 12.74 -2.19 24.35
N THR A 13 12.34 -1.63 23.21
CA THR A 13 12.24 -2.35 21.93
C THR A 13 13.27 -1.80 20.94
N SER A 14 14.08 -2.67 20.37
CA SER A 14 15.05 -2.31 19.34
C SER A 14 14.50 -2.50 17.91
N GLN A 15 13.46 -3.29 17.74
CA GLN A 15 12.88 -3.60 16.43
C GLN A 15 11.65 -2.76 16.15
N TRP A 16 11.70 -2.01 15.08
CA TRP A 16 10.67 -1.12 14.62
C TRP A 16 10.36 -1.37 13.16
N ILE A 17 9.17 -1.00 12.75
CA ILE A 17 8.74 -1.06 11.35
C ILE A 17 8.39 0.35 10.91
N LEU A 18 9.14 0.85 9.93
CA LEU A 18 8.85 2.09 9.24
C LEU A 18 7.80 1.78 8.17
N HIS A 19 6.60 2.28 8.36
CA HIS A 19 5.51 2.11 7.41
C HIS A 19 5.42 3.30 6.48
N ILE A 20 5.40 3.01 5.18
CA ILE A 20 5.23 3.99 4.11
C ILE A 20 3.89 3.71 3.45
N ASN A 21 2.97 4.64 3.60
CA ASN A 21 1.59 4.45 3.16
C ASN A 21 1.43 4.71 1.64
N ARG A 22 2.25 4.10 0.79
CA ARG A 22 2.14 4.20 -0.67
C ARG A 22 2.69 2.96 -1.36
N PHE A 23 2.02 2.55 -2.44
CA PHE A 23 2.41 1.42 -3.28
C PHE A 23 3.16 1.87 -4.54
N LEU A 24 2.84 3.06 -5.05
CA LEU A 24 3.41 3.59 -6.29
C LEU A 24 4.73 4.31 -6.00
N ILE A 25 5.67 3.61 -5.38
CA ILE A 25 7.04 4.08 -5.17
C ILE A 25 7.94 3.01 -5.75
N ASP A 26 8.71 3.39 -6.77
CA ASP A 26 9.54 2.44 -7.52
C ASP A 26 10.77 2.02 -6.75
N GLN A 27 11.30 2.93 -5.91
CA GLN A 27 12.48 2.64 -5.10
C GLN A 27 12.41 3.36 -3.75
N ILE A 28 12.67 2.60 -2.69
CA ILE A 28 12.77 3.09 -1.31
C ILE A 28 14.12 2.65 -0.76
N GLU A 29 14.93 3.60 -0.33
CA GLU A 29 16.18 3.32 0.37
C GLU A 29 16.10 3.89 1.77
N VAL A 30 16.43 3.08 2.77
CA VAL A 30 16.41 3.48 4.17
C VAL A 30 17.79 3.29 4.78
N TYR A 31 18.36 4.38 5.28
CA TYR A 31 19.62 4.42 5.99
C TYR A 31 19.39 4.82 7.43
N VAL A 32 19.96 4.07 8.37
CA VAL A 32 19.94 4.42 9.79
C VAL A 32 21.33 4.84 10.20
N ILE A 33 21.44 6.04 10.75
CA ILE A 33 22.67 6.65 11.22
C ILE A 33 22.60 6.77 12.74
N THR A 34 23.47 6.06 13.45
CA THR A 34 23.54 6.09 14.92
C THR A 34 24.39 7.28 15.38
N GLU A 35 24.28 7.67 16.66
CA GLU A 35 25.06 8.75 17.26
C GLU A 35 26.57 8.56 17.12
N ASN A 36 27.03 7.32 17.12
CA ASN A 36 28.45 6.98 16.96
C ASN A 36 28.96 7.18 15.52
N GLY A 37 28.14 7.75 14.63
CA GLY A 37 28.49 7.96 13.23
C GLY A 37 28.47 6.69 12.37
N ASN A 38 28.14 5.54 12.95
CA ASN A 38 27.96 4.32 12.19
C ASN A 38 26.64 4.40 11.42
N SER A 39 26.73 4.33 10.11
CA SER A 39 25.57 4.19 9.25
C SER A 39 25.43 2.75 8.80
N TYR A 40 24.25 2.20 8.87
CA TYR A 40 23.94 0.94 8.23
C TYR A 40 22.76 1.12 7.26
N PHE A 41 22.84 0.37 6.20
CA PHE A 41 21.76 0.29 5.22
C PHE A 41 20.68 -0.64 5.76
N ALA A 42 19.49 -0.12 6.02
CA ALA A 42 18.42 -0.89 6.63
C ALA A 42 17.63 -1.69 5.59
N ALA A 43 17.30 -1.09 4.46
CA ALA A 43 16.60 -1.79 3.38
C ALA A 43 16.69 -1.02 2.06
N ASN A 44 16.69 -1.79 0.97
CA ASN A 44 16.44 -1.30 -0.38
C ASN A 44 15.20 -2.03 -0.89
N PHE A 45 14.14 -1.31 -1.09
CA PHE A 45 13.00 -1.79 -1.83
C PHE A 45 13.09 -1.21 -3.24
N LYS A 46 13.23 -2.11 -4.20
CA LYS A 46 13.07 -1.78 -5.61
C LYS A 46 11.93 -2.63 -6.13
N ASP A 47 11.04 -2.04 -6.91
CA ASP A 47 9.91 -2.76 -7.46
C ASP A 47 10.37 -4.04 -8.19
N GLY A 48 9.76 -5.18 -7.87
CA GLY A 48 10.13 -6.51 -8.40
C GLY A 48 11.30 -7.21 -7.68
N SER A 49 11.93 -6.62 -6.65
CA SER A 49 12.96 -7.32 -5.86
C SER A 49 12.39 -7.89 -4.56
N ASP A 50 12.76 -9.14 -4.28
CA ASP A 50 12.32 -9.90 -3.10
C ASP A 50 13.10 -9.45 -1.85
N ASN A 51 12.88 -8.21 -1.42
CA ASN A 51 13.59 -7.62 -0.30
C ASN A 51 12.71 -7.59 0.96
N ASP A 52 13.34 -7.49 2.12
CA ASP A 52 12.83 -7.61 3.49
C ASP A 52 11.62 -6.71 3.85
N ALA A 53 10.99 -6.04 2.90
CA ALA A 53 9.83 -5.19 3.12
C ALA A 53 8.55 -6.02 3.33
N ILE A 54 7.87 -5.77 4.43
CA ILE A 54 6.57 -6.36 4.74
C ILE A 54 5.51 -5.61 3.95
N ARG A 55 4.94 -6.27 2.95
CA ARG A 55 3.87 -5.69 2.13
C ARG A 55 2.52 -5.80 2.85
N SER A 56 1.75 -4.72 2.86
CA SER A 56 0.38 -4.69 3.39
C SER A 56 -0.56 -4.11 2.35
N VAL A 57 -1.88 -4.20 2.56
CA VAL A 57 -2.88 -3.63 1.62
C VAL A 57 -2.71 -2.12 1.42
N PHE A 58 -2.08 -1.41 2.36
CA PHE A 58 -1.98 0.07 2.32
C PHE A 58 -0.55 0.61 2.24
N GLY A 59 0.46 -0.22 1.99
CA GLY A 59 1.83 0.29 1.85
C GLY A 59 2.90 -0.74 2.21
N HIS A 60 4.10 -0.24 2.38
CA HIS A 60 5.29 -1.03 2.66
C HIS A 60 5.75 -0.82 4.11
N GLY A 61 6.01 -1.91 4.82
CA GLY A 61 6.64 -1.89 6.14
C GLY A 61 8.11 -2.31 6.02
N ILE A 62 9.02 -1.45 6.40
CA ILE A 62 10.45 -1.70 6.36
C ILE A 62 10.94 -1.95 7.78
N PRO A 63 11.47 -3.14 8.11
CA PRO A 63 12.03 -3.40 9.42
C PRO A 63 13.31 -2.59 9.62
N ILE A 64 13.37 -1.84 10.70
CA ILE A 64 14.56 -1.08 11.12
C ILE A 64 14.91 -1.45 12.55
N SER A 65 16.22 -1.49 12.85
CA SER A 65 16.72 -1.74 14.19
C SER A 65 17.24 -0.42 14.77
N LEU A 66 16.61 0.06 15.82
CA LEU A 66 17.04 1.25 16.55
C LEU A 66 17.69 0.81 17.87
N PRO A 67 18.92 1.23 18.19
CA PRO A 67 19.53 0.93 19.48
C PRO A 67 18.65 1.41 20.62
N LEU A 68 18.74 0.71 21.75
CA LEU A 68 18.01 1.09 22.97
C LEU A 68 18.64 2.35 23.58
N GLU A 69 17.79 3.20 24.14
CA GLU A 69 18.22 4.42 24.86
C GLU A 69 19.19 5.30 24.06
N SER A 70 18.98 5.40 22.75
CA SER A 70 19.83 6.18 21.86
C SER A 70 19.04 6.99 20.87
N THR A 71 19.66 8.07 20.39
CA THR A 71 19.17 8.85 19.25
C THR A 71 19.69 8.24 17.95
N ALA A 72 18.84 8.03 17.01
CA ALA A 72 19.19 7.62 15.66
C ALA A 72 18.59 8.57 14.63
N ARG A 73 19.27 8.75 13.52
CA ARG A 73 18.77 9.51 12.37
C ARG A 73 18.42 8.55 11.25
N VAL A 74 17.22 8.63 10.74
CA VAL A 74 16.77 7.80 9.63
C VAL A 74 16.67 8.68 8.40
N LEU A 75 17.41 8.31 7.35
CA LEU A 75 17.32 8.91 6.04
C LEU A 75 16.49 7.98 5.14
N VAL A 76 15.38 8.48 4.65
CA VAL A 76 14.50 7.77 3.71
C VAL A 76 14.62 8.47 2.36
N ILE A 77 15.06 7.74 1.35
CA ILE A 77 15.14 8.21 -0.03
C ILE A 77 14.04 7.51 -0.82
N LEU A 78 13.14 8.30 -1.39
CA LEU A 78 12.04 7.82 -2.20
C LEU A 78 12.26 8.26 -3.65
N SER A 79 12.21 7.30 -4.56
CA SER A 79 12.25 7.55 -6.00
C SER A 79 11.02 6.95 -6.65
N SER A 80 10.35 7.72 -7.49
CA SER A 80 9.20 7.27 -8.27
C SER A 80 9.01 8.15 -9.49
N ASP A 81 8.67 7.55 -10.60
CA ASP A 81 8.33 8.25 -11.85
C ASP A 81 6.94 8.91 -11.74
N SER A 82 6.07 8.35 -10.90
CA SER A 82 4.69 8.82 -10.70
C SER A 82 4.43 9.18 -9.24
N PHE A 83 5.12 10.20 -8.73
CA PHE A 83 5.00 10.59 -7.33
C PHE A 83 3.70 11.35 -7.05
N VAL A 84 2.81 10.74 -6.27
CA VAL A 84 1.55 11.37 -5.83
C VAL A 84 1.62 11.68 -4.33
N PRO A 85 1.78 12.95 -3.94
CA PRO A 85 1.70 13.35 -2.53
C PRO A 85 0.24 13.27 -2.00
N PRO A 86 0.02 13.16 -0.67
CA PRO A 86 1.03 13.08 0.38
C PRO A 86 1.53 11.66 0.63
N VAL A 87 2.80 11.54 1.02
CA VAL A 87 3.36 10.32 1.58
C VAL A 87 3.39 10.49 3.09
N SER A 88 2.80 9.55 3.84
CA SER A 88 2.95 9.51 5.28
C SER A 88 3.94 8.42 5.67
N LEU A 89 4.76 8.73 6.66
CA LEU A 89 5.70 7.82 7.28
C LEU A 89 5.29 7.62 8.73
N ASP A 90 4.99 6.39 9.08
CA ASP A 90 4.59 6.02 10.43
C ASP A 90 5.57 5.00 11.01
N LEU A 91 5.91 5.16 12.28
CA LEU A 91 6.78 4.23 13.00
C LEU A 91 5.96 3.38 13.95
N TYR A 92 6.05 2.07 13.80
CA TYR A 92 5.35 1.10 14.62
C TYR A 92 6.31 0.11 15.28
N SER A 93 6.00 -0.31 16.50
CA SER A 93 6.62 -1.54 17.03
C SER A 93 6.08 -2.75 16.25
N SER A 94 6.88 -3.81 16.13
CA SER A 94 6.55 -4.99 15.31
C SER A 94 5.18 -5.58 15.68
N GLY A 95 4.86 -5.72 16.97
CA GLY A 95 3.56 -6.24 17.40
C GLY A 95 2.37 -5.31 17.10
N LYS A 96 2.59 -3.99 17.17
CA LYS A 96 1.54 -3.01 16.83
C LYS A 96 1.31 -2.99 15.31
N TYR A 97 2.37 -3.07 14.53
CA TYR A 97 2.28 -3.12 13.06
C TYR A 97 1.47 -4.32 12.58
N ALA A 98 1.78 -5.51 13.10
CA ALA A 98 1.04 -6.73 12.76
C ALA A 98 -0.47 -6.58 13.01
N ARG A 99 -0.86 -6.05 14.17
CA ARG A 99 -2.28 -5.83 14.52
C ARG A 99 -2.97 -4.79 13.62
N VAL A 100 -2.27 -3.69 13.30
CA VAL A 100 -2.81 -2.64 12.43
C VAL A 100 -3.00 -3.18 11.01
N THR A 101 -2.01 -3.89 10.49
CA THR A 101 -2.06 -4.51 9.15
C THR A 101 -3.13 -5.58 9.07
N GLU A 102 -3.26 -6.45 10.07
CA GLU A 102 -4.30 -7.48 10.12
C GLU A 102 -5.70 -6.87 10.10
N LYS A 103 -5.95 -5.83 10.91
CA LYS A 103 -7.24 -5.12 10.92
C LYS A 103 -7.52 -4.45 9.58
N ALA A 104 -6.52 -3.82 9.00
CA ALA A 104 -6.65 -3.14 7.71
C ALA A 104 -6.94 -4.14 6.58
N ASN A 105 -6.23 -5.27 6.55
CA ASN A 105 -6.47 -6.34 5.59
C ASN A 105 -7.87 -6.96 5.76
N ALA A 106 -8.29 -7.22 7.00
CA ALA A 106 -9.63 -7.76 7.28
C ALA A 106 -10.73 -6.79 6.83
N LEU A 107 -10.59 -5.49 7.13
CA LEU A 107 -11.54 -4.47 6.69
C LEU A 107 -11.61 -4.37 5.17
N PHE A 108 -10.46 -4.40 4.50
CA PHE A 108 -10.40 -4.39 3.04
C PHE A 108 -11.11 -5.60 2.42
N LEU A 109 -10.82 -6.81 2.90
CA LEU A 109 -11.46 -8.03 2.42
C LEU A 109 -12.97 -8.03 2.69
N PHE A 110 -13.39 -7.54 3.85
CA PHE A 110 -14.81 -7.38 4.17
C PHE A 110 -15.51 -6.41 3.22
N THR A 111 -14.91 -5.25 2.96
CA THR A 111 -15.44 -4.26 2.01
C THR A 111 -15.52 -4.83 0.61
N MET A 112 -14.51 -5.54 0.16
CA MET A 112 -14.52 -6.22 -1.15
C MET A 112 -15.61 -7.30 -1.21
N GLY A 113 -15.83 -8.05 -0.14
CA GLY A 113 -16.91 -9.02 -0.03
C GLY A 113 -18.29 -8.37 -0.24
N ILE A 114 -18.53 -7.20 0.36
CA ILE A 114 -19.78 -6.44 0.16
C ILE A 114 -19.93 -6.00 -1.30
N VAL A 115 -18.86 -5.47 -1.91
CA VAL A 115 -18.89 -5.02 -3.31
C VAL A 115 -19.20 -6.19 -4.25
N PHE A 116 -18.53 -7.34 -4.10
CA PHE A 116 -18.80 -8.51 -4.93
C PHE A 116 -20.21 -9.06 -4.72
N SER A 117 -20.73 -9.04 -3.49
CA SER A 117 -22.11 -9.43 -3.20
C SER A 117 -23.12 -8.49 -3.87
N SER A 118 -22.84 -7.18 -3.89
CA SER A 118 -23.72 -6.21 -4.56
C SER A 118 -23.71 -6.38 -6.08
N ILE A 119 -22.56 -6.70 -6.68
CA ILE A 119 -22.45 -7.02 -8.11
C ILE A 119 -23.30 -8.26 -8.42
N ALA A 120 -23.16 -9.32 -7.64
CA ALA A 120 -23.91 -10.55 -7.83
C ALA A 120 -25.45 -10.31 -7.71
N ALA A 121 -25.88 -9.57 -6.68
CA ALA A 121 -27.28 -9.21 -6.50
C ALA A 121 -27.83 -8.39 -7.68
N SER A 122 -27.06 -7.42 -8.17
CA SER A 122 -27.44 -6.61 -9.33
C SER A 122 -27.59 -7.44 -10.60
N LEU A 123 -26.69 -8.40 -10.84
CA LEU A 123 -26.81 -9.33 -11.97
C LEU A 123 -28.05 -10.20 -11.85
N VAL A 124 -28.35 -10.73 -10.66
CA VAL A 124 -29.59 -11.49 -10.41
C VAL A 124 -30.82 -10.64 -10.69
N CYS A 125 -30.86 -9.39 -10.19
CA CYS A 125 -31.98 -8.46 -10.47
C CYS A 125 -32.10 -8.17 -11.97
N PHE A 126 -30.99 -7.99 -12.68
CA PHE A 126 -31.02 -7.83 -14.15
C PHE A 126 -31.64 -9.02 -14.86
N PHE A 127 -31.29 -10.25 -14.50
CA PHE A 127 -31.86 -11.45 -15.14
C PHE A 127 -33.34 -11.63 -14.81
N LEU A 128 -33.79 -11.27 -13.58
CA LEU A 128 -35.17 -11.41 -13.15
C LEU A 128 -36.09 -10.30 -13.72
N LEU A 129 -35.64 -9.06 -13.64
CA LEU A 129 -36.44 -7.88 -13.98
C LEU A 129 -36.21 -7.43 -15.42
N ARG A 130 -35.15 -7.87 -16.06
CA ARG A 130 -34.68 -7.47 -17.40
C ARG A 130 -34.49 -5.96 -17.57
N GLU A 131 -34.21 -5.26 -16.49
CA GLU A 131 -33.94 -3.83 -16.52
C GLU A 131 -32.44 -3.54 -16.67
N MET A 132 -32.08 -2.80 -17.72
CA MET A 132 -30.70 -2.45 -18.05
C MET A 132 -30.00 -1.64 -16.96
N THR A 133 -30.73 -0.93 -16.12
CA THR A 133 -30.17 -0.15 -15.00
C THR A 133 -29.31 -1.02 -14.07
N PHE A 134 -29.78 -2.23 -13.73
CA PHE A 134 -29.03 -3.17 -12.88
C PHE A 134 -27.78 -3.70 -13.55
N PHE A 135 -27.80 -3.88 -14.86
CA PHE A 135 -26.63 -4.29 -15.62
C PHE A 135 -25.54 -3.22 -15.59
N TRP A 136 -25.90 -1.97 -15.84
CA TRP A 136 -24.93 -0.85 -15.78
C TRP A 136 -24.39 -0.64 -14.39
N PHE A 137 -25.22 -0.78 -13.36
CA PHE A 137 -24.78 -0.72 -11.97
C PHE A 137 -23.77 -1.83 -11.63
N ALA A 138 -24.00 -3.07 -12.11
CA ALA A 138 -23.08 -4.17 -11.90
C ALA A 138 -21.72 -3.91 -12.58
N ILE A 139 -21.72 -3.41 -13.83
CA ILE A 139 -20.51 -3.05 -14.56
C ILE A 139 -19.73 -1.95 -13.82
N SER A 140 -20.40 -0.87 -13.45
CA SER A 140 -19.80 0.25 -12.72
C SER A 140 -19.16 -0.22 -11.41
N SER A 141 -19.90 -1.00 -10.61
CA SER A 141 -19.39 -1.56 -9.35
C SER A 141 -18.19 -2.49 -9.58
N PHE A 142 -18.21 -3.29 -10.64
CA PHE A 142 -17.12 -4.17 -11.00
C PHE A 142 -15.85 -3.39 -11.39
N LEU A 143 -15.99 -2.33 -12.18
CA LEU A 143 -14.88 -1.45 -12.56
C LEU A 143 -14.28 -0.76 -11.33
N MET A 144 -15.11 -0.25 -10.42
CA MET A 144 -14.67 0.32 -9.16
C MET A 144 -13.95 -0.70 -8.27
N ALA A 145 -14.41 -1.95 -8.23
CA ALA A 145 -13.72 -3.02 -7.53
C ALA A 145 -12.35 -3.31 -8.15
N LEU A 146 -12.25 -3.35 -9.48
CA LEU A 146 -10.97 -3.54 -10.19
C LEU A 146 -9.98 -2.41 -9.89
N ILE A 147 -10.45 -1.15 -9.91
CA ILE A 147 -9.64 0.03 -9.57
C ILE A 147 -9.11 -0.08 -8.13
N THR A 148 -9.98 -0.44 -7.20
CA THR A 148 -9.61 -0.57 -5.79
C THR A 148 -8.62 -1.72 -5.57
N LEU A 149 -8.83 -2.86 -6.24
CA LEU A 149 -7.92 -3.98 -6.22
C LEU A 149 -6.55 -3.63 -6.81
N SER A 150 -6.51 -2.94 -7.95
CA SER A 150 -5.27 -2.57 -8.61
C SER A 150 -4.41 -1.60 -7.80
N ARG A 151 -5.04 -0.78 -6.95
CA ARG A 151 -4.36 0.11 -6.00
C ARG A 151 -3.95 -0.57 -4.70
N SER A 152 -4.22 -1.86 -4.55
CA SER A 152 -3.84 -2.66 -3.38
C SER A 152 -2.75 -3.66 -3.73
N TYR A 153 -2.00 -4.11 -2.72
CA TYR A 153 -1.03 -5.20 -2.89
C TYR A 153 -1.65 -6.46 -3.51
N LEU A 154 -2.90 -6.75 -3.17
CA LEU A 154 -3.63 -7.89 -3.74
C LEU A 154 -3.78 -7.78 -5.27
N GLY A 155 -3.94 -6.57 -5.80
CA GLY A 155 -3.97 -6.34 -7.24
C GLY A 155 -2.65 -6.74 -7.91
N ILE A 156 -1.53 -6.39 -7.30
CA ILE A 156 -0.20 -6.79 -7.79
C ILE A 156 -0.09 -8.33 -7.81
N VAL A 157 -0.48 -8.98 -6.71
CA VAL A 157 -0.40 -10.46 -6.59
C VAL A 157 -1.34 -11.18 -7.57
N PHE A 158 -2.59 -10.72 -7.70
CA PHE A 158 -3.59 -11.38 -8.54
C PHE A 158 -3.40 -11.14 -10.04
N PHE A 159 -2.95 -9.94 -10.42
CA PHE A 159 -2.82 -9.55 -11.82
C PHE A 159 -1.39 -9.61 -12.35
N GLY A 160 -0.40 -9.94 -11.50
CA GLY A 160 1.02 -9.95 -11.90
C GLY A 160 1.53 -8.59 -12.35
N LEU A 161 1.01 -7.51 -11.76
CA LEU A 161 1.29 -6.13 -12.17
C LEU A 161 2.57 -5.61 -11.50
N ASP A 162 3.64 -6.39 -11.55
CA ASP A 162 4.93 -6.03 -10.94
C ASP A 162 5.54 -4.75 -11.56
N ASN A 163 5.09 -4.36 -12.76
CA ASN A 163 5.57 -3.18 -13.48
C ASN A 163 4.53 -2.05 -13.56
N GLY A 164 3.55 -2.04 -12.66
CA GLY A 164 2.45 -1.08 -12.71
C GLY A 164 1.33 -1.47 -13.69
N LEU A 165 0.23 -0.73 -13.60
CA LEU A 165 -0.88 -0.91 -14.53
C LEU A 165 -0.49 -0.33 -15.90
N PRO A 166 -0.78 -1.03 -17.00
CA PRO A 166 -0.55 -0.49 -18.34
C PRO A 166 -1.33 0.82 -18.54
N ASP A 167 -0.76 1.74 -19.28
CA ASP A 167 -1.31 3.11 -19.47
C ASP A 167 -2.76 3.13 -19.94
N TRP A 168 -3.19 2.15 -20.75
CA TRP A 168 -4.57 2.03 -21.19
C TRP A 168 -5.55 1.76 -20.05
N PHE A 169 -5.09 1.16 -18.93
CA PHE A 169 -5.92 0.91 -17.76
C PHE A 169 -6.23 2.19 -16.99
N TRP A 170 -5.27 3.12 -16.93
CA TRP A 170 -5.49 4.47 -16.39
C TRP A 170 -6.49 5.26 -17.22
N LEU A 171 -6.45 5.09 -18.55
CA LEU A 171 -7.42 5.69 -19.45
C LEU A 171 -8.84 5.16 -19.18
N LEU A 172 -8.98 3.87 -18.92
CA LEU A 172 -10.24 3.21 -18.60
C LEU A 172 -10.80 3.70 -17.24
N ILE A 173 -9.93 3.95 -16.26
CA ILE A 173 -10.26 4.58 -14.98
C ILE A 173 -10.80 6.00 -15.20
N CYS A 174 -10.09 6.82 -15.96
CA CYS A 174 -10.51 8.21 -16.23
C CYS A 174 -11.84 8.25 -16.98
N VAL A 175 -12.07 7.36 -17.94
CA VAL A 175 -13.34 7.29 -18.67
C VAL A 175 -14.48 6.90 -17.74
N THR A 176 -14.28 5.96 -16.81
CA THR A 176 -15.31 5.59 -15.85
C THR A 176 -15.61 6.69 -14.83
N GLU A 177 -14.62 7.45 -14.40
CA GLU A 177 -14.83 8.61 -13.51
C GLU A 177 -15.59 9.76 -14.19
N ILE A 178 -15.47 9.89 -15.51
CA ILE A 178 -16.19 10.91 -16.28
C ILE A 178 -17.63 10.48 -16.61
N CYS A 179 -17.88 9.18 -16.71
CA CYS A 179 -19.20 8.63 -17.06
C CYS A 179 -20.11 8.37 -15.85
N LEU A 180 -19.62 8.49 -14.61
CA LEU A 180 -20.34 8.41 -13.34
C LEU A 180 -20.70 9.77 -12.81
#